data_583959b7bc55f707b8cd629b99f328a6
#
_entry.id   583959b7bc55f707b8cd629b99f328a6
#
_cell.length_a   1.000
_cell.length_b   1.000
_cell.length_c   1.000
_cell.angle_alpha   90.00
_cell.angle_beta   90.00
_cell.angle_gamma   90.00
#
_symmetry.space_group_name_H-M   'P 1'
#
loop_
_entity.id
_entity.type
_entity.pdbx_description
1 polymer ?
#
loop_
_entity_poly.entity_id
_entity_poly.type
_entity_poly.pdbx_seq_one_letter_code
_entity_poly.pdbx_strand_id
1 'polypeptide(L)'
;MLKNIILFIVIFFLLEFYIYNAIRTLYSNSWFKITYWLIIIALYGWLLFEILTFDASARNNKKMFIISSIFMVFMLPKLLLLAFILFDDIIRVLQFGTKRILSKSAFYPERRNFITLIGLGAAALFSASVIDGIIFGKYRHTLRQVRLKLKNLPKEFKGYKIIQISDVHSGSFSQPEKLRKAIELINSQTPDLVLFTGDMVNNYAEEFLPFVDLFSQIKAKDGKYSVLGNHDYGDYGQWNSKEEKAQNIPKLIELQNKAGFKMLRNEHHIINKNGASLYLIGVENWGELPFPQFGDLDLATKGIPEEATKILMSHDPTHFDHIVKHHPKDIQLTLSGHTHGMQFGIDLKNIKWSPVKYRYPKWADLYESNGKYLYVNRGFGVLGFSGRVGINPEITLFVLE
;
A
#
# COMPACT_ATOMS: atom_id res chain seq x y z
N MET A 1 2.73 -10.72 29.25
CA MET A 1 3.42 -9.50 28.84
C MET A 1 4.92 -9.54 29.15
N LEU A 2 5.35 -9.68 30.40
CA LEU A 2 6.78 -9.66 30.81
C LEU A 2 7.65 -10.70 30.07
N LYS A 3 7.19 -11.95 29.92
CA LYS A 3 7.93 -13.00 29.18
C LYS A 3 8.22 -12.61 27.72
N ASN A 4 7.26 -11.99 27.05
CA ASN A 4 7.44 -11.57 25.65
C ASN A 4 8.41 -10.39 25.53
N ILE A 5 8.41 -9.47 26.50
CA ILE A 5 9.36 -8.36 26.55
C ILE A 5 10.79 -8.88 26.78
N ILE A 6 10.96 -9.80 27.74
CA ILE A 6 12.27 -10.42 28.01
C ILE A 6 12.78 -11.16 26.77
N LEU A 7 11.93 -11.97 26.15
CA LEU A 7 12.28 -12.70 24.91
C LEU A 7 12.69 -11.73 23.79
N PHE A 8 11.94 -10.64 23.61
CA PHE A 8 12.27 -9.58 22.66
C PHE A 8 13.66 -8.99 22.94
N ILE A 9 13.93 -8.57 24.18
CA ILE A 9 15.23 -8.00 24.58
C ILE A 9 16.37 -8.99 24.31
N VAL A 10 16.19 -10.27 24.66
CA VAL A 10 17.23 -11.30 24.47
C VAL A 10 17.50 -11.53 22.98
N ILE A 11 16.46 -11.67 22.17
CA ILE A 11 16.62 -11.89 20.71
C ILE A 11 17.35 -10.72 20.06
N PHE A 12 16.93 -9.49 20.37
CA PHE A 12 17.57 -8.30 19.80
C PHE A 12 18.99 -8.08 20.32
N PHE A 13 19.25 -8.37 21.58
CA PHE A 13 20.63 -8.32 22.11
C PHE A 13 21.54 -9.33 21.41
N LEU A 14 21.08 -10.57 21.20
CA LEU A 14 21.85 -11.59 20.50
C LEU A 14 22.13 -11.19 19.04
N LEU A 15 21.12 -10.64 18.36
CA LEU A 15 21.25 -10.10 17.00
C LEU A 15 22.30 -8.98 16.95
N GLU A 16 22.20 -8.00 17.83
CA GLU A 16 23.11 -6.86 17.88
C GLU A 16 24.53 -7.30 18.24
N PHE A 17 24.67 -8.20 19.21
CA PHE A 17 25.96 -8.75 19.58
C PHE A 17 26.64 -9.48 18.42
N TYR A 18 25.88 -10.24 17.63
CA TYR A 18 26.38 -10.96 16.47
C TYR A 18 26.82 -9.98 15.36
N ILE A 19 26.00 -8.99 15.05
CA ILE A 19 26.33 -7.93 14.08
C ILE A 19 27.53 -7.12 14.54
N TYR A 20 27.55 -6.70 15.82
CA TYR A 20 28.68 -5.98 16.40
C TYR A 20 30.00 -6.75 16.25
N ASN A 21 29.99 -8.08 16.50
CA ASN A 21 31.18 -8.92 16.36
C ASN A 21 31.70 -8.96 14.91
N ALA A 22 30.84 -8.82 13.92
CA ALA A 22 31.25 -8.70 12.53
C ALA A 22 31.84 -7.32 12.20
N ILE A 23 31.17 -6.23 12.67
CA ILE A 23 31.58 -4.86 12.35
C ILE A 23 32.87 -4.47 13.09
N ARG A 24 33.08 -4.95 14.33
CA ARG A 24 34.28 -4.62 15.12
C ARG A 24 35.59 -5.12 14.46
N THR A 25 35.53 -6.05 13.52
CA THR A 25 36.70 -6.47 12.75
C THR A 25 37.18 -5.40 11.78
N LEU A 26 36.29 -4.48 11.40
CA LEU A 26 36.59 -3.34 10.52
C LEU A 26 37.01 -2.09 11.34
N TYR A 27 36.40 -1.92 12.53
CA TYR A 27 36.57 -0.73 13.36
C TYR A 27 36.90 -1.14 14.81
N SER A 28 38.19 -1.17 15.17
CA SER A 28 38.68 -1.71 16.45
C SER A 28 38.80 -0.68 17.56
N ASN A 29 38.64 0.63 17.28
CA ASN A 29 38.87 1.66 18.28
C ASN A 29 37.82 1.68 19.41
N SER A 30 38.20 2.16 20.59
CA SER A 30 37.31 2.16 21.76
C SER A 30 36.12 3.11 21.60
N TRP A 31 36.28 4.22 20.90
CA TRP A 31 35.21 5.16 20.63
C TRP A 31 34.10 4.54 19.80
N PHE A 32 34.46 3.76 18.75
CA PHE A 32 33.48 3.03 17.96
C PHE A 32 32.64 2.08 18.83
N LYS A 33 33.30 1.33 19.72
CA LYS A 33 32.61 0.38 20.62
C LYS A 33 31.57 1.10 21.52
N ILE A 34 31.98 2.20 22.12
CA ILE A 34 31.12 2.98 23.03
C ILE A 34 29.94 3.57 22.22
N THR A 35 30.23 4.24 21.11
CA THR A 35 29.22 4.91 20.29
C THR A 35 28.21 3.93 19.74
N TYR A 36 28.66 2.76 19.24
CA TYR A 36 27.77 1.71 18.75
C TYR A 36 26.75 1.31 19.82
N TRP A 37 27.21 0.92 21.01
CA TRP A 37 26.31 0.46 22.06
C TRP A 37 25.43 1.57 22.63
N LEU A 38 25.89 2.80 22.71
CA LEU A 38 25.06 3.94 23.10
C LEU A 38 23.92 4.19 22.12
N ILE A 39 24.20 4.16 20.81
CA ILE A 39 23.17 4.31 19.77
C ILE A 39 22.15 3.17 19.86
N ILE A 40 22.62 1.92 20.01
CA ILE A 40 21.76 0.76 20.11
C ILE A 40 20.85 0.82 21.34
N ILE A 41 21.39 1.15 22.50
CA ILE A 41 20.63 1.27 23.75
C ILE A 41 19.60 2.41 23.63
N ALA A 42 19.98 3.56 23.08
CA ALA A 42 19.07 4.68 22.87
C ALA A 42 17.93 4.31 21.91
N LEU A 43 18.24 3.65 20.79
CA LEU A 43 17.26 3.25 19.79
C LEU A 43 16.25 2.23 20.34
N TYR A 44 16.75 1.15 20.98
CA TYR A 44 15.87 0.12 21.55
C TYR A 44 15.12 0.63 22.78
N GLY A 45 15.74 1.49 23.58
CA GLY A 45 15.09 2.15 24.71
C GLY A 45 13.91 3.03 24.23
N TRP A 46 14.13 3.80 23.17
CA TRP A 46 13.06 4.59 22.57
C TRP A 46 11.95 3.69 21.95
N LEU A 47 12.33 2.66 21.20
CA LEU A 47 11.35 1.71 20.63
C LEU A 47 10.53 1.03 21.72
N LEU A 48 11.18 0.59 22.80
CA LEU A 48 10.50 -0.01 23.94
C LEU A 48 9.56 0.98 24.61
N PHE A 49 9.98 2.24 24.80
CA PHE A 49 9.14 3.31 25.32
C PHE A 49 7.88 3.52 24.45
N GLU A 50 8.02 3.59 23.11
CA GLU A 50 6.87 3.74 22.21
C GLU A 50 5.91 2.54 22.28
N ILE A 51 6.46 1.31 22.38
CA ILE A 51 5.66 0.09 22.53
C ILE A 51 4.93 0.06 23.88
N LEU A 52 5.61 0.38 24.98
CA LEU A 52 5.02 0.35 26.32
C LEU A 52 3.97 1.45 26.53
N THR A 53 4.14 2.57 25.85
CA THR A 53 3.20 3.70 25.88
C THR A 53 2.20 3.67 24.73
N PHE A 54 2.20 2.59 23.93
CA PHE A 54 1.25 2.42 22.83
C PHE A 54 -0.16 2.22 23.40
N ASP A 55 -1.05 3.11 23.00
CA ASP A 55 -2.46 3.01 23.32
C ASP A 55 -3.24 2.65 22.06
N ALA A 56 -3.70 1.40 21.99
CA ALA A 56 -4.49 0.91 20.87
C ALA A 56 -5.86 1.61 20.77
N SER A 57 -6.33 2.25 21.85
CA SER A 57 -7.59 2.99 21.89
C SER A 57 -7.46 4.42 21.33
N ALA A 58 -6.24 4.92 21.15
CA ALA A 58 -6.02 6.25 20.63
C ALA A 58 -6.50 6.36 19.17
N ARG A 59 -7.43 7.29 18.90
CA ARG A 59 -7.98 7.53 17.55
C ARG A 59 -6.90 7.92 16.52
N ASN A 60 -5.83 8.58 16.96
CA ASN A 60 -4.73 8.98 16.08
C ASN A 60 -3.47 8.17 16.43
N ASN A 61 -3.23 7.12 15.67
CA ASN A 61 -2.17 6.16 15.96
C ASN A 61 -0.82 6.56 15.34
N LYS A 62 -0.38 7.83 15.56
CA LYS A 62 0.95 8.31 15.13
C LYS A 62 2.09 7.40 15.61
N LYS A 63 1.93 6.79 16.79
CA LYS A 63 2.92 5.85 17.33
C LYS A 63 3.12 4.61 16.47
N MET A 64 2.05 4.08 15.85
CA MET A 64 2.18 2.96 14.91
C MET A 64 3.09 3.33 13.73
N PHE A 65 2.92 4.54 13.17
CA PHE A 65 3.79 5.02 12.08
C PHE A 65 5.24 5.22 12.54
N ILE A 66 5.46 5.67 13.78
CA ILE A 66 6.81 5.81 14.36
C ILE A 66 7.46 4.44 14.53
N ILE A 67 6.77 3.51 15.19
CA ILE A 67 7.26 2.14 15.45
C ILE A 67 7.58 1.44 14.13
N SER A 68 6.67 1.45 13.17
CA SER A 68 6.88 0.83 11.85
C SER A 68 8.02 1.50 11.08
N SER A 69 8.16 2.82 11.16
CA SER A 69 9.26 3.56 10.50
C SER A 69 10.62 3.21 11.10
N ILE A 70 10.72 3.14 12.45
CA ILE A 70 11.95 2.70 13.14
C ILE A 70 12.30 1.28 12.71
N PHE A 71 11.32 0.38 12.69
CA PHE A 71 11.52 -0.99 12.25
C PHE A 71 12.07 -1.05 10.82
N MET A 72 11.44 -0.34 9.89
CA MET A 72 11.83 -0.32 8.48
C MET A 72 13.22 0.30 8.27
N VAL A 73 13.54 1.39 8.97
CA VAL A 73 14.82 2.13 8.79
C VAL A 73 16.00 1.42 9.43
N PHE A 74 15.79 0.77 10.58
CA PHE A 74 16.90 0.23 11.38
C PHE A 74 16.92 -1.30 11.45
N MET A 75 15.74 -1.96 11.56
CA MET A 75 15.70 -3.41 11.77
C MET A 75 15.86 -4.18 10.46
N LEU A 76 15.14 -3.80 9.39
CA LEU A 76 15.24 -4.50 8.11
C LEU A 76 16.65 -4.42 7.50
N PRO A 77 17.35 -3.25 7.51
CA PRO A 77 18.74 -3.20 7.04
C PRO A 77 19.69 -4.08 7.83
N LYS A 78 19.46 -4.23 9.15
CA LYS A 78 20.24 -5.15 9.98
C LYS A 78 19.99 -6.60 9.63
N LEU A 79 18.74 -6.97 9.34
CA LEU A 79 18.42 -8.32 8.86
C LEU A 79 19.09 -8.60 7.50
N LEU A 80 19.14 -7.60 6.61
CA LEU A 80 19.88 -7.71 5.37
C LEU A 80 21.38 -7.91 5.62
N LEU A 81 22.00 -7.09 6.47
CA LEU A 81 23.40 -7.26 6.87
C LEU A 81 23.67 -8.63 7.50
N LEU A 82 22.75 -9.08 8.38
CA LEU A 82 22.82 -10.41 8.98
C LEU A 82 22.87 -11.51 7.93
N ALA A 83 22.07 -11.42 6.87
CA ALA A 83 22.07 -12.40 5.78
C ALA A 83 23.45 -12.51 5.13
N PHE A 84 24.16 -11.40 4.89
CA PHE A 84 25.53 -11.39 4.35
C PHE A 84 26.53 -12.06 5.34
N ILE A 85 26.42 -11.73 6.62
CA ILE A 85 27.30 -12.27 7.66
C ILE A 85 27.09 -13.78 7.82
N LEU A 86 25.83 -14.25 7.89
CA LEU A 86 25.49 -15.66 7.97
C LEU A 86 25.94 -16.44 6.73
N PHE A 87 25.83 -15.85 5.56
CA PHE A 87 26.33 -16.45 4.33
C PHE A 87 27.84 -16.71 4.41
N ASP A 88 28.64 -15.74 4.90
CA ASP A 88 30.06 -15.95 5.15
C ASP A 88 30.32 -17.06 6.19
N ASP A 89 29.56 -17.08 7.28
CA ASP A 89 29.74 -18.11 8.32
C ASP A 89 29.37 -19.52 7.82
N ILE A 90 28.33 -19.66 6.99
CA ILE A 90 28.00 -20.93 6.30
C ILE A 90 29.17 -21.39 5.44
N ILE A 91 29.74 -20.52 4.60
CA ILE A 91 30.90 -20.87 3.79
C ILE A 91 32.09 -21.31 4.67
N ARG A 92 32.30 -20.64 5.79
CA ARG A 92 33.38 -20.99 6.74
C ARG A 92 33.18 -22.37 7.35
N VAL A 93 31.96 -22.69 7.77
CA VAL A 93 31.60 -24.03 8.32
C VAL A 93 31.84 -25.11 7.27
N LEU A 94 31.38 -24.90 6.03
CA LEU A 94 31.60 -25.86 4.95
C LEU A 94 33.07 -26.03 4.64
N GLN A 95 33.85 -24.95 4.61
CA GLN A 95 35.31 -25.03 4.40
C GLN A 95 36.02 -25.72 5.54
N PHE A 96 35.61 -25.49 6.79
CA PHE A 96 36.17 -26.18 7.95
C PHE A 96 35.92 -27.70 7.88
N GLY A 97 34.72 -28.12 7.52
CA GLY A 97 34.36 -29.52 7.34
C GLY A 97 35.23 -30.20 6.25
N THR A 98 35.35 -29.56 5.06
CA THR A 98 36.14 -30.11 3.95
C THR A 98 37.65 -30.12 4.23
N LYS A 99 38.17 -29.12 4.97
CA LYS A 99 39.57 -29.02 5.35
C LYS A 99 40.00 -30.06 6.37
N ARG A 100 39.12 -30.43 7.28
CA ARG A 100 39.37 -31.54 8.22
C ARG A 100 39.63 -32.85 7.47
N ILE A 101 39.06 -32.97 6.26
CA ILE A 101 39.27 -34.12 5.35
C ILE A 101 40.52 -33.98 4.49
N LEU A 102 40.91 -32.75 4.10
CA LEU A 102 41.93 -32.46 3.10
C LEU A 102 43.23 -31.85 3.65
N SER A 103 43.43 -31.78 4.96
CA SER A 103 44.68 -31.34 5.66
C SER A 103 45.24 -29.96 5.24
N LYS A 104 44.45 -29.03 4.72
CA LYS A 104 44.92 -27.67 4.34
C LYS A 104 44.18 -26.59 5.16
N SER A 105 44.96 -25.74 5.86
CA SER A 105 44.40 -24.59 6.57
C SER A 105 44.53 -23.32 5.72
N ALA A 106 43.40 -22.65 5.46
CA ALA A 106 43.40 -21.26 5.00
C ALA A 106 42.29 -20.50 5.65
N PHE A 107 42.59 -19.64 6.62
CA PHE A 107 41.71 -18.64 7.16
C PHE A 107 41.92 -17.35 6.35
N TYR A 108 40.83 -16.82 5.77
CA TYR A 108 40.86 -15.56 5.03
C TYR A 108 40.06 -14.47 5.80
N PRO A 109 40.69 -13.74 6.73
CA PRO A 109 40.04 -12.66 7.46
C PRO A 109 39.55 -11.53 6.54
N GLU A 110 40.29 -11.29 5.45
CA GLU A 110 39.98 -10.28 4.44
C GLU A 110 38.63 -10.53 3.75
N ARG A 111 38.24 -11.79 3.53
CA ARG A 111 36.93 -12.14 2.96
C ARG A 111 35.79 -11.72 3.86
N ARG A 112 35.88 -11.95 5.19
CA ARG A 112 34.85 -11.53 6.14
C ARG A 112 34.69 -10.02 6.15
N ASN A 113 35.80 -9.29 6.17
CA ASN A 113 35.80 -7.83 6.09
C ASN A 113 35.12 -7.34 4.81
N PHE A 114 35.47 -7.95 3.67
CA PHE A 114 34.90 -7.64 2.37
C PHE A 114 33.38 -7.88 2.34
N ILE A 115 32.91 -9.05 2.78
CA ILE A 115 31.49 -9.41 2.82
C ILE A 115 30.72 -8.49 3.80
N THR A 116 31.33 -8.18 4.97
CA THR A 116 30.73 -7.25 5.95
C THR A 116 30.60 -5.84 5.36
N LEU A 117 31.60 -5.36 4.61
CA LEU A 117 31.55 -4.04 3.95
C LEU A 117 30.47 -3.99 2.86
N ILE A 118 30.33 -5.04 2.05
CA ILE A 118 29.24 -5.14 1.06
C ILE A 118 27.90 -5.13 1.78
N GLY A 119 27.75 -5.93 2.84
CA GLY A 119 26.52 -5.99 3.62
C GLY A 119 26.17 -4.64 4.28
N LEU A 120 27.16 -3.91 4.80
CA LEU A 120 26.97 -2.55 5.35
C LEU A 120 26.54 -1.56 4.24
N GLY A 121 27.19 -1.62 3.08
CA GLY A 121 26.82 -0.80 1.91
C GLY A 121 25.38 -1.06 1.47
N ALA A 122 24.99 -2.34 1.36
CA ALA A 122 23.63 -2.73 1.02
C ALA A 122 22.60 -2.26 2.09
N ALA A 123 22.92 -2.43 3.37
CA ALA A 123 22.09 -1.98 4.49
C ALA A 123 21.92 -0.46 4.51
N ALA A 124 23.00 0.30 4.25
CA ALA A 124 22.96 1.75 4.18
C ALA A 124 22.12 2.26 3.00
N LEU A 125 22.27 1.67 1.81
CA LEU A 125 21.45 1.98 0.64
C LEU A 125 19.98 1.67 0.89
N PHE A 126 19.68 0.55 1.54
CA PHE A 126 18.32 0.18 1.93
C PHE A 126 17.73 1.20 2.90
N SER A 127 18.46 1.56 3.98
CA SER A 127 18.01 2.58 4.95
C SER A 127 17.76 3.92 4.26
N ALA A 128 18.66 4.35 3.37
CA ALA A 128 18.49 5.58 2.61
C ALA A 128 17.23 5.55 1.73
N SER A 129 16.95 4.42 1.07
CA SER A 129 15.74 4.23 0.27
C SER A 129 14.47 4.28 1.12
N VAL A 130 14.49 3.72 2.33
CA VAL A 130 13.36 3.79 3.27
C VAL A 130 13.14 5.21 3.76
N ILE A 131 14.20 5.92 4.13
CA ILE A 131 14.12 7.33 4.57
C ILE A 131 13.56 8.21 3.43
N ASP A 132 14.07 8.04 2.20
CA ASP A 132 13.56 8.73 1.03
C ASP A 132 12.05 8.41 0.81
N GLY A 133 11.67 7.14 0.94
CA GLY A 133 10.29 6.69 0.86
C GLY A 133 9.36 7.35 1.87
N ILE A 134 9.83 7.55 3.11
CA ILE A 134 9.07 8.22 4.19
C ILE A 134 8.93 9.71 3.93
N ILE A 135 10.00 10.37 3.52
CA ILE A 135 10.03 11.84 3.40
C ILE A 135 9.38 12.28 2.08
N PHE A 136 9.73 11.63 0.98
CA PHE A 136 9.38 12.06 -0.38
C PHE A 136 8.53 11.03 -1.12
N GLY A 137 8.81 9.73 -0.98
CA GLY A 137 8.25 8.67 -1.79
C GLY A 137 6.72 8.63 -1.78
N LYS A 138 6.09 8.83 -0.62
CA LYS A 138 4.62 8.87 -0.46
C LYS A 138 3.92 10.06 -1.17
N TYR A 139 4.69 11.02 -1.67
CA TYR A 139 4.18 12.17 -2.43
C TYR A 139 4.58 12.14 -3.92
N ARG A 140 5.31 11.11 -4.36
CA ARG A 140 5.74 10.93 -5.77
C ARG A 140 4.67 10.22 -6.58
N HIS A 141 3.49 10.79 -6.69
CA HIS A 141 2.42 10.21 -7.48
C HIS A 141 2.84 10.02 -8.93
N THR A 142 2.62 8.82 -9.43
CA THR A 142 2.96 8.41 -10.80
C THR A 142 1.68 8.27 -11.61
N LEU A 143 1.62 8.92 -12.76
CA LEU A 143 0.54 8.73 -13.73
C LEU A 143 0.80 7.47 -14.55
N ARG A 144 -0.13 6.51 -14.50
CA ARG A 144 -0.12 5.32 -15.36
C ARG A 144 -1.23 5.44 -16.38
N GLN A 145 -0.87 5.33 -17.65
CA GLN A 145 -1.85 5.36 -18.74
C GLN A 145 -2.13 3.95 -19.24
N VAL A 146 -3.40 3.61 -19.32
CA VAL A 146 -3.90 2.32 -19.80
C VAL A 146 -4.90 2.58 -20.93
N ARG A 147 -4.64 2.02 -22.11
CA ARG A 147 -5.57 2.04 -23.23
C ARG A 147 -6.33 0.72 -23.25
N LEU A 148 -7.66 0.79 -23.27
CA LEU A 148 -8.52 -0.38 -23.15
C LEU A 148 -9.51 -0.45 -24.29
N LYS A 149 -9.50 -1.58 -24.96
CA LYS A 149 -10.57 -1.96 -25.92
C LYS A 149 -11.62 -2.74 -25.14
N LEU A 150 -12.75 -2.09 -24.86
CA LEU A 150 -13.86 -2.75 -24.20
C LEU A 150 -14.83 -3.31 -25.23
N LYS A 151 -15.29 -4.53 -24.98
CA LYS A 151 -16.35 -5.15 -25.77
C LYS A 151 -17.64 -4.29 -25.67
N ASN A 152 -18.33 -4.11 -26.78
CA ASN A 152 -19.58 -3.34 -26.88
C ASN A 152 -19.44 -1.85 -26.53
N LEU A 153 -18.21 -1.27 -26.54
CA LEU A 153 -18.04 0.15 -26.28
C LEU A 153 -18.71 0.99 -27.39
N PRO A 154 -19.69 1.83 -27.07
CA PRO A 154 -20.29 2.73 -28.04
C PRO A 154 -19.23 3.69 -28.62
N LYS A 155 -19.34 4.02 -29.91
CA LYS A 155 -18.39 4.90 -30.61
C LYS A 155 -18.27 6.28 -29.97
N GLU A 156 -19.30 6.75 -29.29
CA GLU A 156 -19.38 8.02 -28.57
C GLU A 156 -18.39 8.08 -27.37
N PHE A 157 -18.03 6.92 -26.84
CA PHE A 157 -17.08 6.78 -25.74
C PHE A 157 -15.64 6.45 -26.19
N LYS A 158 -15.36 6.43 -27.51
CA LYS A 158 -13.96 6.32 -27.96
C LYS A 158 -13.17 7.56 -27.55
N GLY A 159 -12.00 7.34 -26.96
CA GLY A 159 -11.17 8.40 -26.40
C GLY A 159 -11.63 8.93 -25.03
N TYR A 160 -12.68 8.34 -24.44
CA TYR A 160 -13.19 8.73 -23.12
C TYR A 160 -12.12 8.49 -22.03
N LYS A 161 -11.87 9.50 -21.22
CA LYS A 161 -10.79 9.52 -20.22
C LYS A 161 -11.36 9.31 -18.83
N ILE A 162 -10.94 8.24 -18.19
CA ILE A 162 -11.31 7.93 -16.80
C ILE A 162 -10.07 7.97 -15.94
N ILE A 163 -10.08 8.77 -14.87
CA ILE A 163 -9.07 8.70 -13.82
C ILE A 163 -9.57 7.77 -12.73
N GLN A 164 -8.74 6.81 -12.32
CA GLN A 164 -8.91 6.06 -11.08
C GLN A 164 -7.90 6.54 -10.04
N ILE A 165 -8.38 6.80 -8.84
CA ILE A 165 -7.61 6.91 -7.59
C ILE A 165 -8.22 5.95 -6.56
N SER A 166 -7.42 5.51 -5.61
CA SER A 166 -7.82 4.55 -4.56
C SER A 166 -7.00 4.75 -3.31
N ASP A 167 -7.47 4.28 -2.17
CA ASP A 167 -6.67 4.11 -0.95
C ASP A 167 -5.94 5.41 -0.56
N VAL A 168 -6.68 6.47 -0.32
CA VAL A 168 -6.12 7.76 0.10
C VAL A 168 -5.60 7.69 1.53
N HIS A 169 -6.33 7.00 2.42
CA HIS A 169 -5.98 6.91 3.83
C HIS A 169 -5.59 8.25 4.43
N SER A 170 -6.51 9.21 4.35
CA SER A 170 -6.29 10.62 4.71
C SER A 170 -5.73 10.82 6.11
N GLY A 171 -6.09 9.95 7.07
CA GLY A 171 -5.53 9.96 8.43
C GLY A 171 -4.02 9.70 8.50
N SER A 172 -3.40 9.24 7.43
CA SER A 172 -1.95 9.02 7.34
C SER A 172 -1.16 10.25 6.89
N PHE A 173 -1.85 11.32 6.50
CA PHE A 173 -1.23 12.58 6.08
C PHE A 173 -1.50 13.69 7.10
N SER A 174 -0.48 14.46 7.42
CA SER A 174 -0.61 15.62 8.32
C SER A 174 -0.71 16.97 7.58
N GLN A 175 -0.43 16.98 6.28
CA GLN A 175 -0.33 18.21 5.48
C GLN A 175 -1.02 18.01 4.12
N PRO A 176 -2.30 18.43 3.98
CA PRO A 176 -3.05 18.31 2.73
C PRO A 176 -2.34 18.96 1.54
N GLU A 177 -1.69 20.10 1.76
CA GLU A 177 -1.02 20.86 0.71
C GLU A 177 0.06 20.10 -0.05
N LYS A 178 0.68 19.10 0.58
CA LYS A 178 1.67 18.23 -0.09
C LYS A 178 1.06 17.34 -1.17
N LEU A 179 -0.26 17.15 -1.16
CA LEU A 179 -0.99 16.39 -2.18
C LEU A 179 -1.46 17.28 -3.34
N ARG A 180 -1.27 18.61 -3.29
CA ARG A 180 -1.70 19.55 -4.33
C ARG A 180 -1.17 19.15 -5.72
N LYS A 181 0.10 18.78 -5.82
CA LYS A 181 0.70 18.33 -7.09
C LYS A 181 0.01 17.11 -7.69
N ALA A 182 -0.51 16.22 -6.85
CA ALA A 182 -1.27 15.06 -7.33
C ALA A 182 -2.63 15.49 -7.90
N ILE A 183 -3.31 16.45 -7.26
CA ILE A 183 -4.56 17.01 -7.76
C ILE A 183 -4.35 17.76 -9.09
N GLU A 184 -3.28 18.54 -9.18
CA GLU A 184 -2.87 19.22 -10.42
C GLU A 184 -2.57 18.22 -11.53
N LEU A 185 -1.89 17.10 -11.22
CA LEU A 185 -1.62 16.03 -12.16
C LEU A 185 -2.90 15.37 -12.68
N ILE A 186 -3.90 15.12 -11.80
CA ILE A 186 -5.22 14.64 -12.20
C ILE A 186 -5.89 15.62 -13.16
N ASN A 187 -5.96 16.89 -12.78
CA ASN A 187 -6.64 17.93 -13.56
C ASN A 187 -5.97 18.18 -14.91
N SER A 188 -4.64 18.05 -15.01
CA SER A 188 -3.91 18.20 -16.27
C SER A 188 -4.28 17.16 -17.32
N GLN A 189 -4.83 16.00 -16.88
CA GLN A 189 -5.31 14.96 -17.81
C GLN A 189 -6.66 15.31 -18.44
N THR A 190 -7.36 16.33 -17.95
CA THR A 190 -8.70 16.73 -18.40
C THR A 190 -9.67 15.53 -18.47
N PRO A 191 -9.88 14.80 -17.34
CA PRO A 191 -10.68 13.59 -17.35
C PRO A 191 -12.15 13.89 -17.62
N ASP A 192 -12.81 12.95 -18.31
CA ASP A 192 -14.25 12.95 -18.44
C ASP A 192 -14.89 12.45 -17.14
N LEU A 193 -14.29 11.45 -16.49
CA LEU A 193 -14.78 10.82 -15.27
C LEU A 193 -13.65 10.60 -14.26
N VAL A 194 -13.93 10.76 -12.96
CA VAL A 194 -13.00 10.40 -11.88
C VAL A 194 -13.67 9.38 -10.96
N LEU A 195 -13.00 8.25 -10.74
CA LEU A 195 -13.46 7.12 -9.95
C LEU A 195 -12.56 6.90 -8.75
N PHE A 196 -13.15 6.86 -7.57
CA PHE A 196 -12.46 6.55 -6.32
C PHE A 196 -12.88 5.17 -5.82
N THR A 197 -11.95 4.24 -5.75
CA THR A 197 -12.22 2.82 -5.48
C THR A 197 -12.05 2.41 -4.02
N GLY A 198 -12.36 3.31 -3.06
CA GLY A 198 -12.46 2.99 -1.64
C GLY A 198 -11.22 3.32 -0.80
N ASP A 199 -11.36 3.21 0.51
CA ASP A 199 -10.37 3.55 1.54
C ASP A 199 -9.95 5.02 1.54
N MET A 200 -10.94 5.90 1.72
CA MET A 200 -10.72 7.34 1.91
C MET A 200 -10.03 7.65 3.23
N VAL A 201 -10.36 6.90 4.27
CA VAL A 201 -9.88 7.10 5.64
C VAL A 201 -9.18 5.85 6.19
N ASN A 202 -8.49 5.98 7.32
CA ASN A 202 -7.98 4.80 8.03
C ASN A 202 -9.09 4.13 8.85
N ASN A 203 -9.95 4.94 9.52
CA ASN A 203 -11.07 4.47 10.33
C ASN A 203 -12.17 5.52 10.50
N TYR A 204 -11.82 6.79 10.66
CA TYR A 204 -12.73 7.84 11.11
C TYR A 204 -13.00 8.83 9.98
N ALA A 205 -14.27 9.12 9.73
CA ALA A 205 -14.68 10.07 8.69
C ALA A 205 -14.02 11.44 8.85
N GLU A 206 -13.79 11.88 10.09
CA GLU A 206 -13.12 13.13 10.42
C GLU A 206 -11.69 13.24 9.87
N GLU A 207 -11.03 12.12 9.61
CA GLU A 207 -9.68 12.09 9.00
C GLU A 207 -9.68 12.75 7.62
N PHE A 208 -10.81 12.70 6.89
CA PHE A 208 -10.93 13.30 5.57
C PHE A 208 -11.27 14.80 5.63
N LEU A 209 -11.77 15.32 6.76
CA LEU A 209 -12.19 16.72 6.88
C LEU A 209 -11.15 17.75 6.42
N PRO A 210 -9.85 17.65 6.77
CA PRO A 210 -8.82 18.60 6.32
C PRO A 210 -8.55 18.54 4.82
N PHE A 211 -9.01 17.50 4.12
CA PHE A 211 -8.72 17.24 2.71
C PHE A 211 -9.89 17.58 1.79
N VAL A 212 -11.07 17.84 2.33
CA VAL A 212 -12.30 18.11 1.55
C VAL A 212 -12.10 19.20 0.51
N ASP A 213 -11.58 20.35 0.92
CA ASP A 213 -11.36 21.50 0.03
C ASP A 213 -10.31 21.20 -1.06
N LEU A 214 -9.29 20.41 -0.74
CA LEU A 214 -8.30 20.01 -1.73
C LEU A 214 -8.89 19.06 -2.76
N PHE A 215 -9.61 18.02 -2.33
CA PHE A 215 -10.23 17.04 -3.23
C PHE A 215 -11.43 17.61 -4.00
N SER A 216 -12.07 18.67 -3.50
CA SER A 216 -13.10 19.40 -4.26
C SER A 216 -12.56 20.04 -5.53
N GLN A 217 -11.24 20.36 -5.58
CA GLN A 217 -10.57 20.94 -6.74
C GLN A 217 -10.33 19.94 -7.88
N ILE A 218 -10.57 18.64 -7.68
CA ILE A 218 -10.53 17.64 -8.75
C ILE A 218 -11.69 17.92 -9.72
N LYS A 219 -11.36 18.05 -11.01
CA LYS A 219 -12.31 18.35 -12.09
C LYS A 219 -12.59 17.11 -12.93
N ALA A 220 -13.84 16.89 -13.26
CA ALA A 220 -14.27 15.86 -14.22
C ALA A 220 -15.53 16.36 -14.92
N LYS A 221 -15.69 16.07 -16.24
CA LYS A 221 -16.81 16.57 -17.02
C LYS A 221 -18.13 15.91 -16.63
N ASP A 222 -18.10 14.57 -16.48
CA ASP A 222 -19.29 13.74 -16.26
C ASP A 222 -19.40 13.28 -14.79
N GLY A 223 -18.56 13.86 -13.91
CA GLY A 223 -18.67 13.72 -12.47
C GLY A 223 -17.56 12.89 -11.83
N LYS A 224 -17.67 12.83 -10.49
CA LYS A 224 -16.77 12.07 -9.61
C LYS A 224 -17.61 11.08 -8.83
N TYR A 225 -17.18 9.81 -8.83
CA TYR A 225 -17.90 8.73 -8.13
C TYR A 225 -16.96 7.95 -7.23
N SER A 226 -17.51 7.39 -6.15
CA SER A 226 -16.74 6.63 -5.16
C SER A 226 -17.50 5.38 -4.70
N VAL A 227 -16.75 4.43 -4.14
CA VAL A 227 -17.27 3.30 -3.36
C VAL A 227 -16.56 3.25 -2.02
N LEU A 228 -17.06 2.43 -1.10
CA LEU A 228 -16.41 2.16 0.18
C LEU A 228 -15.35 1.06 0.05
N GLY A 229 -14.22 1.24 0.76
CA GLY A 229 -13.28 0.17 1.04
C GLY A 229 -13.44 -0.35 2.47
N ASN A 230 -12.66 -1.36 2.85
CA ASN A 230 -12.79 -2.00 4.16
C ASN A 230 -12.46 -1.08 5.34
N HIS A 231 -11.58 -0.11 5.17
CA HIS A 231 -11.24 0.87 6.21
C HIS A 231 -12.34 1.91 6.46
N ASP A 232 -13.13 2.22 5.45
CA ASP A 232 -14.18 3.25 5.53
C ASP A 232 -15.30 2.89 6.52
N TYR A 233 -15.47 1.59 6.84
CA TYR A 233 -16.44 1.13 7.86
C TYR A 233 -16.00 1.42 9.30
N GLY A 234 -14.72 1.76 9.50
CA GLY A 234 -14.18 2.06 10.82
C GLY A 234 -14.04 0.85 11.75
N ASP A 235 -13.96 -0.38 11.18
CA ASP A 235 -13.91 -1.63 11.94
C ASP A 235 -12.59 -1.83 12.68
N TYR A 236 -11.53 -1.14 12.29
CA TYR A 236 -10.21 -1.18 12.92
C TYR A 236 -10.02 -0.07 13.96
N GLY A 237 -11.01 0.83 14.11
CA GLY A 237 -11.01 1.93 15.06
C GLY A 237 -11.63 1.57 16.41
N GLN A 238 -11.40 2.44 17.39
CA GLN A 238 -12.04 2.36 18.71
C GLN A 238 -13.18 3.40 18.79
N TRP A 239 -14.36 2.99 19.25
CA TRP A 239 -15.54 3.80 19.31
C TRP A 239 -16.08 3.87 20.74
N ASN A 240 -16.56 5.03 21.17
CA ASN A 240 -17.15 5.18 22.50
C ASN A 240 -18.51 4.50 22.61
N SER A 241 -19.23 4.37 21.48
CA SER A 241 -20.50 3.67 21.41
C SER A 241 -20.76 3.10 20.00
N LYS A 242 -21.75 2.20 19.90
CA LYS A 242 -22.23 1.66 18.62
C LYS A 242 -22.88 2.73 17.76
N GLU A 243 -23.56 3.68 18.39
CA GLU A 243 -24.25 4.80 17.74
C GLU A 243 -23.22 5.74 17.10
N GLU A 244 -22.12 6.02 17.80
CA GLU A 244 -21.03 6.80 17.25
C GLU A 244 -20.43 6.12 15.99
N LYS A 245 -20.16 4.81 16.06
CA LYS A 245 -19.69 4.05 14.91
C LYS A 245 -20.68 4.08 13.74
N ALA A 246 -21.98 3.96 14.03
CA ALA A 246 -23.02 3.98 13.01
C ALA A 246 -23.08 5.31 12.24
N GLN A 247 -22.65 6.42 12.84
CA GLN A 247 -22.58 7.73 12.19
C GLN A 247 -21.34 7.92 11.30
N ASN A 248 -20.36 7.01 11.33
CA ASN A 248 -19.12 7.15 10.58
C ASN A 248 -19.36 7.18 9.06
N ILE A 249 -20.06 6.19 8.53
CA ILE A 249 -20.36 6.11 7.09
C ILE A 249 -21.21 7.29 6.61
N PRO A 250 -22.34 7.64 7.26
CA PRO A 250 -23.11 8.83 6.90
C PRO A 250 -22.25 10.10 6.85
N LYS A 251 -21.38 10.29 7.83
CA LYS A 251 -20.44 11.42 7.90
C LYS A 251 -19.43 11.41 6.75
N LEU A 252 -18.87 10.24 6.45
CA LEU A 252 -17.92 10.08 5.35
C LEU A 252 -18.58 10.39 3.99
N ILE A 253 -19.82 9.93 3.79
CA ILE A 253 -20.61 10.23 2.60
C ILE A 253 -20.85 11.74 2.48
N GLU A 254 -21.22 12.42 3.57
CA GLU A 254 -21.38 13.88 3.59
C GLU A 254 -20.09 14.60 3.17
N LEU A 255 -18.94 14.20 3.72
CA LEU A 255 -17.65 14.82 3.42
C LEU A 255 -17.21 14.55 1.97
N GLN A 256 -17.44 13.34 1.46
CA GLN A 256 -17.14 13.00 0.06
C GLN A 256 -18.07 13.76 -0.90
N ASN A 257 -19.36 13.93 -0.57
CA ASN A 257 -20.28 14.77 -1.32
C ASN A 257 -19.82 16.23 -1.35
N LYS A 258 -19.35 16.79 -0.23
CA LYS A 258 -18.75 18.14 -0.20
C LYS A 258 -17.50 18.25 -1.08
N ALA A 259 -16.71 17.17 -1.18
CA ALA A 259 -15.60 17.09 -2.11
C ALA A 259 -16.05 16.83 -3.57
N GLY A 260 -17.35 16.67 -3.81
CA GLY A 260 -17.98 16.47 -5.12
C GLY A 260 -17.99 15.03 -5.61
N PHE A 261 -17.74 14.03 -4.74
CA PHE A 261 -17.86 12.61 -5.08
C PHE A 261 -19.26 12.09 -4.72
N LYS A 262 -19.94 11.47 -5.68
CA LYS A 262 -21.17 10.71 -5.45
C LYS A 262 -20.82 9.27 -5.11
N MET A 263 -21.16 8.82 -3.91
CA MET A 263 -20.94 7.44 -3.50
C MET A 263 -21.99 6.51 -4.09
N LEU A 264 -21.54 5.38 -4.64
CA LEU A 264 -22.40 4.29 -5.10
C LEU A 264 -22.28 3.11 -4.12
N ARG A 265 -23.44 2.61 -3.68
CA ARG A 265 -23.53 1.56 -2.67
C ARG A 265 -24.48 0.46 -3.17
N ASN A 266 -23.92 -0.58 -3.80
CA ASN A 266 -24.68 -1.65 -4.47
C ASN A 266 -25.71 -1.11 -5.46
N GLU A 267 -25.30 -0.14 -6.25
CA GLU A 267 -26.12 0.53 -7.26
C GLU A 267 -25.30 0.88 -8.50
N HIS A 268 -25.96 1.35 -9.55
CA HIS A 268 -25.28 1.86 -10.73
C HIS A 268 -25.72 3.26 -11.09
N HIS A 269 -24.90 3.94 -11.88
CA HIS A 269 -25.16 5.22 -12.48
C HIS A 269 -24.96 5.13 -14.01
N ILE A 270 -25.80 5.84 -14.77
CA ILE A 270 -25.74 5.84 -16.23
C ILE A 270 -25.05 7.13 -16.69
N ILE A 271 -23.92 6.97 -17.36
CA ILE A 271 -23.24 8.06 -18.06
C ILE A 271 -23.77 8.12 -19.48
N ASN A 272 -24.44 9.22 -19.83
CA ASN A 272 -25.01 9.42 -21.15
C ASN A 272 -24.16 10.38 -21.98
N LYS A 273 -23.85 10.01 -23.21
CA LYS A 273 -23.09 10.83 -24.16
C LYS A 273 -23.65 10.66 -25.58
N ASN A 274 -24.20 11.73 -26.15
CA ASN A 274 -24.71 11.75 -27.52
C ASN A 274 -25.68 10.58 -27.85
N GLY A 275 -26.56 10.23 -26.91
CA GLY A 275 -27.55 9.15 -27.08
C GLY A 275 -27.04 7.74 -26.75
N ALA A 276 -25.74 7.58 -26.47
CA ALA A 276 -25.16 6.31 -26.00
C ALA A 276 -25.01 6.32 -24.46
N SER A 277 -25.01 5.12 -23.87
CA SER A 277 -24.93 4.93 -22.41
C SER A 277 -23.78 4.02 -22.01
N LEU A 278 -23.08 4.39 -20.94
CA LEU A 278 -22.10 3.57 -20.23
C LEU A 278 -22.59 3.40 -18.79
N TYR A 279 -22.58 2.19 -18.29
CA TYR A 279 -23.07 1.87 -16.94
C TYR A 279 -21.89 1.78 -15.97
N LEU A 280 -21.85 2.70 -15.02
CA LEU A 280 -20.92 2.71 -13.91
C LEU A 280 -21.56 2.03 -12.71
N ILE A 281 -21.00 0.92 -12.27
CA ILE A 281 -21.50 0.10 -11.16
C ILE A 281 -20.61 0.35 -9.95
N GLY A 282 -21.19 0.56 -8.78
CA GLY A 282 -20.48 0.63 -7.51
C GLY A 282 -21.03 -0.37 -6.52
N VAL A 283 -20.17 -1.23 -5.98
CA VAL A 283 -20.53 -2.14 -4.89
C VAL A 283 -19.85 -1.71 -3.60
N GLU A 284 -20.47 -2.03 -2.47
CA GLU A 284 -19.83 -1.95 -1.18
C GLU A 284 -18.65 -2.91 -1.10
N ASN A 285 -17.81 -2.80 -0.04
CA ASN A 285 -16.67 -3.70 0.05
C ASN A 285 -17.10 -5.17 0.02
N TRP A 286 -16.43 -5.93 -0.83
CA TRP A 286 -16.46 -7.39 -0.83
C TRP A 286 -15.01 -7.89 -0.90
N GLY A 287 -14.52 -8.54 0.15
CA GLY A 287 -13.18 -9.10 0.21
C GLY A 287 -13.21 -10.54 0.72
N GLU A 288 -12.15 -11.29 0.43
CA GLU A 288 -11.97 -12.60 1.02
C GLU A 288 -11.82 -12.48 2.55
N LEU A 289 -12.44 -13.40 3.30
CA LEU A 289 -12.39 -13.37 4.77
C LEU A 289 -10.96 -13.17 5.30
N PRO A 290 -10.76 -12.34 6.31
CA PRO A 290 -11.75 -11.76 7.24
C PRO A 290 -12.35 -10.39 6.85
N PHE A 291 -12.18 -9.93 5.60
CA PHE A 291 -12.70 -8.64 5.17
C PHE A 291 -14.23 -8.64 5.02
N PRO A 292 -14.89 -7.47 5.19
CA PRO A 292 -16.34 -7.35 5.02
C PRO A 292 -16.80 -7.77 3.62
N GLN A 293 -17.96 -8.44 3.55
CA GLN A 293 -18.59 -8.91 2.32
C GLN A 293 -19.98 -8.28 2.18
N PHE A 294 -20.06 -6.95 2.04
CA PHE A 294 -21.32 -6.20 1.90
C PHE A 294 -21.67 -5.90 0.44
N GLY A 295 -20.74 -6.17 -0.49
CA GLY A 295 -20.96 -5.96 -1.92
C GLY A 295 -22.00 -6.93 -2.47
N ASP A 296 -23.06 -6.38 -3.10
CA ASP A 296 -24.13 -7.12 -3.76
C ASP A 296 -24.15 -6.75 -5.25
N LEU A 297 -23.53 -7.60 -6.06
CA LEU A 297 -23.39 -7.38 -7.49
C LEU A 297 -24.70 -7.58 -8.25
N ASP A 298 -25.56 -8.51 -7.79
CA ASP A 298 -26.88 -8.76 -8.38
C ASP A 298 -27.78 -7.52 -8.22
N LEU A 299 -27.80 -6.96 -7.01
CA LEU A 299 -28.54 -5.72 -6.74
C LEU A 299 -27.99 -4.55 -7.58
N ALA A 300 -26.67 -4.37 -7.60
CA ALA A 300 -26.00 -3.28 -8.30
C ALA A 300 -26.21 -3.33 -9.82
N THR A 301 -26.39 -4.53 -10.39
CA THR A 301 -26.59 -4.73 -11.84
C THR A 301 -28.04 -4.89 -12.28
N LYS A 302 -28.98 -4.82 -11.34
CA LYS A 302 -30.42 -5.00 -11.61
C LYS A 302 -30.92 -3.97 -12.63
N GLY A 303 -31.52 -4.44 -13.71
CA GLY A 303 -32.08 -3.58 -14.78
C GLY A 303 -31.06 -3.11 -15.81
N ILE A 304 -29.77 -3.41 -15.68
CA ILE A 304 -28.78 -3.08 -16.72
C ILE A 304 -28.97 -4.02 -17.92
N PRO A 305 -29.07 -3.48 -19.15
CA PRO A 305 -29.14 -4.28 -20.37
C PRO A 305 -27.90 -5.18 -20.53
N GLU A 306 -28.10 -6.35 -21.11
CA GLU A 306 -27.01 -7.33 -21.24
C GLU A 306 -25.88 -6.82 -22.11
N GLU A 307 -26.20 -6.23 -23.25
CA GLU A 307 -25.24 -5.68 -24.22
C GLU A 307 -24.57 -4.37 -23.79
N ALA A 308 -25.00 -3.78 -22.67
CA ALA A 308 -24.44 -2.51 -22.22
C ALA A 308 -22.97 -2.64 -21.80
N THR A 309 -22.17 -1.61 -22.06
CA THR A 309 -20.82 -1.48 -21.53
C THR A 309 -20.89 -1.15 -20.04
N LYS A 310 -20.22 -1.97 -19.22
CA LYS A 310 -20.25 -1.92 -17.75
C LYS A 310 -18.86 -1.76 -17.18
N ILE A 311 -18.68 -0.78 -16.30
CA ILE A 311 -17.47 -0.57 -15.51
C ILE A 311 -17.85 -0.70 -14.04
N LEU A 312 -17.19 -1.59 -13.31
CA LEU A 312 -17.42 -1.87 -11.90
C LEU A 312 -16.32 -1.25 -11.05
N MET A 313 -16.70 -0.49 -10.04
CA MET A 313 -15.86 -0.13 -8.91
C MET A 313 -16.08 -1.14 -7.78
N SER A 314 -15.02 -1.84 -7.38
CA SER A 314 -15.01 -2.80 -6.26
C SER A 314 -13.66 -2.77 -5.60
N HIS A 315 -13.61 -2.40 -4.33
CA HIS A 315 -12.37 -2.07 -3.63
C HIS A 315 -11.36 -3.23 -3.60
N ASP A 316 -11.76 -4.42 -3.09
CA ASP A 316 -10.88 -5.57 -2.96
C ASP A 316 -10.84 -6.39 -4.28
N PRO A 317 -9.64 -6.65 -4.85
CA PRO A 317 -9.49 -7.40 -6.10
C PRO A 317 -9.94 -8.87 -6.01
N THR A 318 -10.06 -9.44 -4.81
CA THR A 318 -10.53 -10.82 -4.64
C THR A 318 -12.00 -10.99 -5.05
N HIS A 319 -12.81 -9.91 -4.99
CA HIS A 319 -14.17 -9.91 -5.51
C HIS A 319 -14.22 -10.31 -7.00
N PHE A 320 -13.24 -9.85 -7.78
CA PHE A 320 -13.15 -10.24 -9.20
C PHE A 320 -13.00 -11.75 -9.36
N ASP A 321 -12.10 -12.37 -8.60
CA ASP A 321 -11.81 -13.79 -8.73
C ASP A 321 -12.93 -14.69 -8.22
N HIS A 322 -13.58 -14.29 -7.13
CA HIS A 322 -14.62 -15.11 -6.51
C HIS A 322 -16.00 -14.93 -7.12
N ILE A 323 -16.34 -13.72 -7.57
CA ILE A 323 -17.70 -13.37 -8.00
C ILE A 323 -17.73 -12.85 -9.43
N VAL A 324 -17.04 -11.73 -9.73
CA VAL A 324 -17.26 -10.94 -10.94
C VAL A 324 -16.96 -11.71 -12.23
N LYS A 325 -15.85 -12.46 -12.27
CA LYS A 325 -15.47 -13.23 -13.47
C LYS A 325 -16.45 -14.35 -13.82
N HIS A 326 -17.22 -14.83 -12.84
CA HIS A 326 -18.20 -15.90 -12.99
C HIS A 326 -19.65 -15.39 -13.09
N HIS A 327 -19.84 -14.07 -12.85
CA HIS A 327 -21.16 -13.46 -12.86
C HIS A 327 -21.78 -13.50 -14.27
N PRO A 328 -23.11 -13.81 -14.40
CA PRO A 328 -23.79 -13.91 -15.69
C PRO A 328 -23.78 -12.60 -16.48
N LYS A 329 -23.86 -11.46 -15.78
CA LYS A 329 -23.69 -10.16 -16.43
C LYS A 329 -22.25 -9.99 -16.91
N ASP A 330 -22.05 -9.65 -18.18
CA ASP A 330 -20.74 -9.38 -18.76
C ASP A 330 -20.25 -8.00 -18.31
N ILE A 331 -19.35 -7.97 -17.31
CA ILE A 331 -18.71 -6.75 -16.79
C ILE A 331 -17.35 -6.62 -17.43
N GLN A 332 -17.18 -5.63 -18.31
CA GLN A 332 -15.99 -5.51 -19.16
C GLN A 332 -14.75 -5.05 -18.36
N LEU A 333 -14.93 -4.17 -17.37
CA LEU A 333 -13.82 -3.64 -16.57
C LEU A 333 -14.19 -3.57 -15.10
N THR A 334 -13.36 -4.14 -14.25
CA THR A 334 -13.41 -3.98 -12.80
C THR A 334 -12.21 -3.15 -12.33
N LEU A 335 -12.47 -2.14 -11.52
CA LEU A 335 -11.47 -1.26 -10.94
C LEU A 335 -11.37 -1.52 -9.43
N SER A 336 -10.18 -1.86 -8.96
CA SER A 336 -9.90 -2.19 -7.55
C SER A 336 -8.66 -1.45 -7.03
N GLY A 337 -8.49 -1.45 -5.71
CA GLY A 337 -7.33 -0.92 -4.97
C GLY A 337 -6.84 -1.91 -3.92
N HIS A 338 -6.94 -1.55 -2.64
CA HIS A 338 -6.77 -2.37 -1.45
C HIS A 338 -5.34 -2.85 -1.15
N THR A 339 -4.59 -3.30 -2.13
CA THR A 339 -3.30 -3.98 -1.92
C THR A 339 -2.15 -3.06 -1.58
N HIS A 340 -2.23 -1.80 -1.98
CA HIS A 340 -1.15 -0.79 -1.94
C HIS A 340 0.18 -1.23 -2.60
N GLY A 341 0.22 -2.42 -3.23
CA GLY A 341 1.49 -3.08 -3.53
C GLY A 341 2.35 -3.24 -2.27
N MET A 342 1.71 -3.32 -1.08
CA MET A 342 2.36 -3.31 0.25
C MET A 342 3.30 -2.11 0.46
N GLN A 343 3.20 -1.07 -0.38
CA GLN A 343 4.06 0.15 -0.34
C GLN A 343 5.56 -0.14 -0.44
N PHE A 344 5.92 -1.40 -0.65
CA PHE A 344 7.28 -1.90 -0.62
C PHE A 344 7.51 -2.94 -1.73
N GLY A 345 8.59 -2.76 -2.52
CA GLY A 345 8.90 -3.71 -3.56
C GLY A 345 9.76 -3.14 -4.69
N ILE A 346 9.67 -3.76 -5.83
CA ILE A 346 10.34 -3.36 -7.07
C ILE A 346 9.27 -3.23 -8.16
N ASP A 347 9.15 -2.06 -8.77
CA ASP A 347 8.20 -1.78 -9.84
C ASP A 347 8.90 -1.10 -11.02
N LEU A 348 9.68 -1.88 -11.72
CA LEU A 348 10.39 -1.50 -12.94
C LEU A 348 9.66 -2.08 -14.15
N LYS A 349 9.94 -1.53 -15.35
CA LYS A 349 9.27 -1.92 -16.61
C LYS A 349 9.17 -3.44 -16.81
N ASN A 350 10.23 -4.18 -16.47
CA ASN A 350 10.34 -5.62 -16.72
C ASN A 350 10.43 -6.46 -15.44
N ILE A 351 10.48 -5.84 -14.27
CA ILE A 351 10.64 -6.55 -12.99
C ILE A 351 9.63 -5.96 -12.01
N LYS A 352 8.64 -6.76 -11.64
CA LYS A 352 7.64 -6.41 -10.63
C LYS A 352 7.65 -7.43 -9.52
N TRP A 353 7.89 -6.95 -8.32
CA TRP A 353 7.86 -7.78 -7.13
C TRP A 353 7.46 -6.96 -5.91
N SER A 354 6.56 -7.50 -5.14
CA SER A 354 6.19 -7.03 -3.81
C SER A 354 5.86 -8.24 -2.95
N PRO A 355 6.10 -8.20 -1.62
CA PRO A 355 5.68 -9.27 -0.73
C PRO A 355 4.17 -9.55 -0.80
N VAL A 356 3.36 -8.53 -1.13
CA VAL A 356 1.90 -8.65 -1.25
C VAL A 356 1.46 -9.71 -2.26
N LYS A 357 2.28 -10.02 -3.27
CA LYS A 357 1.96 -11.03 -4.30
C LYS A 357 1.68 -12.43 -3.73
N TYR A 358 2.21 -12.73 -2.55
CA TYR A 358 1.99 -14.02 -1.88
C TYR A 358 0.60 -14.13 -1.25
N ARG A 359 -0.06 -12.99 -0.97
CA ARG A 359 -1.45 -12.93 -0.49
C ARG A 359 -2.42 -12.57 -1.60
N TYR A 360 -2.03 -11.62 -2.46
CA TYR A 360 -2.81 -11.11 -3.59
C TYR A 360 -2.03 -11.36 -4.90
N PRO A 361 -2.25 -12.48 -5.61
CA PRO A 361 -1.57 -12.73 -6.89
C PRO A 361 -1.81 -11.63 -7.92
N LYS A 362 -3.02 -11.02 -7.89
CA LYS A 362 -3.40 -9.84 -8.68
C LYS A 362 -3.31 -8.59 -7.80
N TRP A 363 -2.11 -8.03 -7.68
CA TRP A 363 -1.84 -6.94 -6.74
C TRP A 363 -1.63 -5.56 -7.39
N ALA A 364 -1.43 -5.49 -8.68
CA ALA A 364 -1.19 -4.22 -9.40
C ALA A 364 -1.29 -4.39 -10.91
N ASP A 365 -1.72 -3.35 -11.62
CA ASP A 365 -1.90 -3.27 -13.06
C ASP A 365 -3.10 -4.05 -13.61
N LEU A 366 -3.10 -4.27 -14.93
CA LEU A 366 -4.18 -4.87 -15.68
C LEU A 366 -4.04 -6.39 -15.75
N TYR A 367 -5.12 -7.07 -15.45
CA TYR A 367 -5.30 -8.52 -15.63
C TYR A 367 -6.50 -8.77 -16.53
N GLU A 368 -6.47 -9.88 -17.25
CA GLU A 368 -7.58 -10.33 -18.10
C GLU A 368 -7.96 -11.76 -17.75
N SER A 369 -9.25 -12.03 -17.75
CA SER A 369 -9.81 -13.38 -17.57
C SER A 369 -11.10 -13.47 -18.36
N ASN A 370 -11.14 -14.34 -19.38
CA ASN A 370 -12.33 -14.59 -20.21
C ASN A 370 -12.91 -13.32 -20.86
N GLY A 371 -12.05 -12.41 -21.32
CA GLY A 371 -12.46 -11.14 -21.93
C GLY A 371 -12.93 -10.07 -20.95
N LYS A 372 -12.89 -10.34 -19.64
CA LYS A 372 -13.15 -9.38 -18.57
C LYS A 372 -11.83 -8.85 -18.00
N TYR A 373 -11.75 -7.55 -17.81
CA TYR A 373 -10.55 -6.90 -17.26
C TYR A 373 -10.70 -6.60 -15.77
N LEU A 374 -9.62 -6.80 -15.03
CA LEU A 374 -9.42 -6.27 -13.68
C LEU A 374 -8.22 -5.35 -13.69
N TYR A 375 -8.37 -4.14 -13.19
CA TYR A 375 -7.24 -3.27 -12.88
C TYR A 375 -7.12 -3.08 -11.39
N VAL A 376 -5.92 -3.28 -10.85
CA VAL A 376 -5.62 -3.07 -9.43
C VAL A 376 -4.67 -1.88 -9.30
N ASN A 377 -5.19 -0.80 -8.70
CA ASN A 377 -4.44 0.42 -8.42
C ASN A 377 -3.56 0.24 -7.19
N ARG A 378 -2.35 0.80 -7.20
CA ARG A 378 -1.39 0.70 -6.07
C ARG A 378 -1.69 1.65 -4.91
N GLY A 379 -2.81 2.38 -4.97
CA GLY A 379 -3.21 3.34 -3.97
C GLY A 379 -2.52 4.70 -4.08
N PHE A 380 -3.24 5.71 -3.63
CA PHE A 380 -2.83 7.12 -3.64
C PHE A 380 -2.05 7.49 -2.37
N GLY A 381 -2.39 6.91 -1.23
CA GLY A 381 -1.85 7.23 0.07
C GLY A 381 -0.93 6.16 0.67
N VAL A 382 -0.87 6.11 1.98
CA VAL A 382 -0.07 5.17 2.77
C VAL A 382 -0.85 4.68 3.99
N LEU A 383 -0.59 3.43 4.39
CA LEU A 383 -1.21 2.79 5.55
C LEU A 383 -0.19 1.98 6.35
N GLY A 384 -0.25 2.03 7.68
CA GLY A 384 0.60 1.25 8.59
C GLY A 384 2.07 1.67 8.62
N PHE A 385 2.69 1.82 7.46
CA PHE A 385 4.03 2.39 7.28
C PHE A 385 3.93 3.73 6.54
N SER A 386 4.53 4.79 7.11
CA SER A 386 4.39 6.17 6.58
C SER A 386 5.31 6.46 5.39
N GLY A 387 5.47 5.50 4.47
CA GLY A 387 6.36 5.67 3.33
C GLY A 387 6.02 4.74 2.18
N ARG A 388 6.70 4.94 1.04
CA ARG A 388 6.65 4.08 -0.13
C ARG A 388 8.05 3.83 -0.65
N VAL A 389 8.43 2.57 -0.75
CA VAL A 389 9.78 2.14 -1.16
C VAL A 389 9.68 1.26 -2.39
N GLY A 390 10.09 1.80 -3.55
CA GLY A 390 10.06 1.10 -4.84
C GLY A 390 8.67 0.93 -5.46
N ILE A 391 7.58 1.23 -4.72
CA ILE A 391 6.19 1.24 -5.21
C ILE A 391 5.62 2.64 -5.01
N ASN A 392 5.61 3.46 -6.03
CA ASN A 392 5.10 4.82 -5.95
C ASN A 392 3.57 4.86 -5.80
N PRO A 393 3.02 5.95 -5.20
CA PRO A 393 1.59 6.23 -5.24
C PRO A 393 1.11 6.37 -6.69
N GLU A 394 -0.12 5.94 -6.96
CA GLU A 394 -0.61 5.80 -8.33
C GLU A 394 -1.86 6.64 -8.61
N ILE A 395 -1.85 7.27 -9.76
CA ILE A 395 -3.01 7.84 -10.45
C ILE A 395 -3.11 7.10 -11.78
N THR A 396 -4.24 6.47 -12.10
CA THR A 396 -4.40 5.73 -13.35
C THR A 396 -5.31 6.49 -14.31
N LEU A 397 -4.84 6.70 -15.52
CA LEU A 397 -5.63 7.24 -16.64
C LEU A 397 -5.99 6.12 -17.60
N PHE A 398 -7.27 5.79 -17.69
CA PHE A 398 -7.80 4.95 -18.76
C PHE A 398 -8.24 5.79 -19.95
N VAL A 399 -7.92 5.30 -21.15
CA VAL A 399 -8.45 5.83 -22.40
C VAL A 399 -9.18 4.68 -23.09
N LEU A 400 -10.50 4.82 -23.25
CA LEU A 400 -11.34 3.79 -23.88
C LEU A 400 -11.20 3.84 -25.41
N GLU A 401 -11.02 2.65 -26.05
CA GLU A 401 -10.79 2.50 -27.49
C GLU A 401 -11.79 1.55 -28.14
#